data_5cbf1a381c7a97faf2ce9bd5491f564f
#
_entry.id   5cbf1a381c7a97faf2ce9bd5491f564f
#
_cell.length_a   1.000
_cell.length_b   1.000
_cell.length_c   1.000
_cell.angle_alpha   90.00
_cell.angle_beta   90.00
_cell.angle_gamma   90.00
#
_symmetry.space_group_name_H-M   'P 1'
#
loop_
_entity.id
_entity.type
_entity.pdbx_description
1 polymer ?
#
loop_
_entity_poly.entity_id
_entity_poly.type
_entity_poly.pdbx_seq_one_letter_code
_entity_poly.pdbx_strand_id
1 'polypeptide(L)'
;ADTHKYRRNKFLAYIWFGAIGLTVAGALCYLPFPQAPGMVKNILFVAGYMIWDAFYTVANVPYGSMLSLISDDPIQRAQLSTFRSIGSMGGGLLTGMLIPVIIYDNQNNLRGEQMFVIALIMGVIGLVCFRFMVTNTKVRVDTTITLKEDAPKFNVMKAFNNFIHNRPAVGATLAPIATFIGMYGASTAGQILFQAYFKNAKISGIVGMISYFGVFIFSPFVSRIVKRFGKKEAVTFGSVVCCLLYTSPSPRDRTR
;
A
#
# COMPACT_ATOMS: atom_id res chain seq x y z
N ALA A 1 -1.47 -18.88 -10.57
CA ALA A 1 -0.02 -18.94 -10.38
C ALA A 1 0.48 -20.37 -10.17
N ASP A 2 -0.36 -21.27 -9.63
CA ASP A 2 0.08 -22.63 -9.22
C ASP A 2 0.04 -23.67 -10.35
N THR A 3 -0.54 -23.35 -11.49
CA THR A 3 -0.76 -24.31 -12.60
C THR A 3 0.35 -24.32 -13.66
N HIS A 4 1.27 -23.34 -13.68
CA HIS A 4 2.35 -23.26 -14.67
C HIS A 4 3.70 -23.70 -14.12
N LYS A 5 4.39 -24.60 -14.81
CA LYS A 5 5.79 -24.98 -14.52
C LYS A 5 6.73 -23.91 -15.09
N TYR A 6 7.25 -23.05 -14.23
CA TYR A 6 8.30 -22.08 -14.61
C TYR A 6 9.70 -22.68 -14.31
N ARG A 7 10.65 -22.43 -15.21
CA ARG A 7 12.07 -22.79 -15.07
C ARG A 7 12.80 -22.08 -13.92
N ARG A 8 12.25 -20.95 -13.46
CA ARG A 8 12.71 -20.12 -12.32
C ARG A 8 11.51 -19.95 -11.40
N ASN A 9 11.74 -19.73 -10.10
CA ASN A 9 10.66 -19.56 -9.11
C ASN A 9 9.52 -18.69 -9.64
N LYS A 10 8.36 -19.30 -9.82
CA LYS A 10 7.15 -18.68 -10.41
C LYS A 10 6.79 -17.34 -9.75
N PHE A 11 6.93 -17.23 -8.43
CA PHE A 11 6.63 -16.01 -7.69
C PHE A 11 7.50 -14.81 -8.12
N LEU A 12 8.81 -15.02 -8.33
CA LEU A 12 9.72 -13.98 -8.78
C LEU A 12 9.42 -13.51 -10.21
N ALA A 13 8.97 -14.42 -11.08
CA ALA A 13 8.56 -14.08 -12.45
C ALA A 13 7.30 -13.21 -12.46
N TYR A 14 6.29 -13.53 -11.62
CA TYR A 14 5.08 -12.71 -11.50
C TYR A 14 5.35 -11.33 -10.93
N ILE A 15 6.23 -11.22 -9.91
CA ILE A 15 6.63 -9.93 -9.34
C ILE A 15 7.30 -9.08 -10.42
N TRP A 16 8.22 -9.65 -11.21
CA TRP A 16 8.92 -8.92 -12.26
C TRP A 16 7.98 -8.46 -13.37
N PHE A 17 7.09 -9.33 -13.84
CA PHE A 17 6.08 -8.98 -14.82
C PHE A 17 5.13 -7.88 -14.30
N GLY A 18 4.66 -8.04 -13.05
CA GLY A 18 3.83 -7.03 -12.39
C GLY A 18 4.54 -5.69 -12.24
N ALA A 19 5.83 -5.67 -11.91
CA ALA A 19 6.61 -4.44 -11.78
C ALA A 19 6.74 -3.67 -13.11
N ILE A 20 6.96 -4.37 -14.23
CA ILE A 20 6.97 -3.76 -15.55
C ILE A 20 5.60 -3.16 -15.87
N GLY A 21 4.53 -3.95 -15.67
CA GLY A 21 3.16 -3.49 -15.89
C GLY A 21 2.79 -2.28 -15.04
N LEU A 22 3.20 -2.26 -13.76
CA LEU A 22 3.00 -1.11 -12.86
C LEU A 22 3.66 0.16 -13.41
N THR A 23 4.90 0.05 -13.88
CA THR A 23 5.65 1.21 -14.41
C THR A 23 4.96 1.76 -15.66
N VAL A 24 4.59 0.90 -16.59
CA VAL A 24 3.91 1.30 -17.83
C VAL A 24 2.52 1.87 -17.54
N ALA A 25 1.72 1.17 -16.75
CA ALA A 25 0.37 1.63 -16.41
C ALA A 25 0.39 2.92 -15.58
N GLY A 26 1.35 3.08 -14.65
CA GLY A 26 1.53 4.30 -13.89
C GLY A 26 1.88 5.50 -14.79
N ALA A 27 2.75 5.32 -15.76
CA ALA A 27 3.05 6.36 -16.75
C ALA A 27 1.82 6.72 -17.61
N LEU A 28 1.04 5.72 -18.04
CA LEU A 28 -0.19 5.95 -18.80
C LEU A 28 -1.27 6.71 -18.03
N CYS A 29 -1.40 6.46 -16.71
CA CYS A 29 -2.36 7.18 -15.86
C CYS A 29 -2.15 8.70 -15.86
N TYR A 30 -0.90 9.14 -15.92
CA TYR A 30 -0.54 10.55 -15.83
C TYR A 30 -0.14 11.17 -17.16
N LEU A 31 -0.41 10.48 -18.27
CA LEU A 31 -0.09 11.00 -19.61
C LEU A 31 -0.91 12.28 -19.86
N PRO A 32 -0.29 13.40 -20.19
CA PRO A 32 -1.01 14.63 -20.45
C PRO A 32 -1.74 14.56 -21.80
N PHE A 33 -3.06 14.70 -21.77
CA PHE A 33 -3.91 14.81 -22.96
C PHE A 33 -4.50 16.23 -23.04
N PRO A 34 -3.75 17.25 -23.46
CA PRO A 34 -4.19 18.65 -23.37
C PRO A 34 -5.45 18.93 -24.19
N GLN A 35 -5.63 18.26 -25.33
CA GLN A 35 -6.74 18.51 -26.26
C GLN A 35 -8.00 17.65 -26.00
N ALA A 36 -7.97 16.71 -25.08
CA ALA A 36 -9.11 15.86 -24.81
C ALA A 36 -10.18 16.57 -23.97
N PRO A 37 -11.49 16.35 -24.22
CA PRO A 37 -12.58 16.84 -23.36
C PRO A 37 -12.41 16.29 -21.92
N GLY A 38 -12.85 17.05 -20.91
CA GLY A 38 -12.70 16.70 -19.50
C GLY A 38 -13.25 15.32 -19.14
N MET A 39 -14.40 14.94 -19.73
CA MET A 39 -15.01 13.64 -19.52
C MET A 39 -14.13 12.50 -20.04
N VAL A 40 -13.51 12.68 -21.21
CA VAL A 40 -12.59 11.67 -21.80
C VAL A 40 -11.33 11.52 -20.94
N LYS A 41 -10.79 12.64 -20.41
CA LYS A 41 -9.65 12.61 -19.48
C LYS A 41 -9.98 11.77 -18.23
N ASN A 42 -11.16 11.97 -17.65
CA ASN A 42 -11.58 11.22 -16.48
C ASN A 42 -11.74 9.73 -16.77
N ILE A 43 -12.33 9.36 -17.91
CA ILE A 43 -12.48 7.95 -18.31
C ILE A 43 -11.11 7.31 -18.54
N LEU A 44 -10.20 7.98 -19.24
CA LEU A 44 -8.83 7.48 -19.48
C LEU A 44 -8.05 7.32 -18.17
N PHE A 45 -8.18 8.26 -17.25
CA PHE A 45 -7.56 8.17 -15.93
C PHE A 45 -8.08 6.97 -15.14
N VAL A 46 -9.41 6.79 -15.07
CA VAL A 46 -10.03 5.67 -14.35
C VAL A 46 -9.62 4.35 -14.97
N ALA A 47 -9.66 4.23 -16.30
CA ALA A 47 -9.23 3.02 -17.00
C ALA A 47 -7.75 2.70 -16.75
N GLY A 48 -6.87 3.71 -16.86
CA GLY A 48 -5.45 3.59 -16.56
C GLY A 48 -5.20 3.16 -15.11
N TYR A 49 -5.93 3.74 -14.16
CA TYR A 49 -5.85 3.40 -12.74
C TYR A 49 -6.30 1.95 -12.47
N MET A 50 -7.37 1.48 -13.12
CA MET A 50 -7.79 0.07 -13.01
C MET A 50 -6.74 -0.90 -13.53
N ILE A 51 -6.09 -0.56 -14.65
CA ILE A 51 -5.00 -1.37 -15.21
C ILE A 51 -3.80 -1.37 -14.26
N TRP A 52 -3.46 -0.20 -13.71
CA TRP A 52 -2.39 -0.06 -12.71
C TRP A 52 -2.66 -0.91 -11.46
N ASP A 53 -3.89 -0.88 -10.93
CA ASP A 53 -4.29 -1.66 -9.76
C ASP A 53 -4.24 -3.17 -10.01
N ALA A 54 -4.62 -3.61 -11.23
CA ALA A 54 -4.49 -5.00 -11.63
C ALA A 54 -3.02 -5.46 -11.60
N PHE A 55 -2.09 -4.69 -12.17
CA PHE A 55 -0.66 -5.00 -12.11
C PHE A 55 -0.08 -4.88 -10.70
N TYR A 56 -0.60 -3.94 -9.89
CA TYR A 56 -0.24 -3.85 -8.48
C TYR A 56 -0.59 -5.15 -7.74
N THR A 57 -1.77 -5.68 -7.96
CA THR A 57 -2.21 -6.94 -7.36
C THR A 57 -1.34 -8.11 -7.82
N VAL A 58 -1.00 -8.19 -9.12
CA VAL A 58 -0.12 -9.23 -9.68
C VAL A 58 1.28 -9.19 -9.06
N ALA A 59 1.81 -8.01 -8.74
CA ALA A 59 3.11 -7.87 -8.08
C ALA A 59 3.03 -8.08 -6.56
N ASN A 60 2.03 -7.48 -5.90
CA ASN A 60 1.98 -7.37 -4.44
C ASN A 60 1.56 -8.68 -3.75
N VAL A 61 0.69 -9.49 -4.37
CA VAL A 61 0.26 -10.77 -3.79
C VAL A 61 1.43 -11.76 -3.69
N PRO A 62 2.21 -12.02 -4.76
CA PRO A 62 3.40 -12.85 -4.65
C PRO A 62 4.47 -12.25 -3.74
N TYR A 63 4.64 -10.92 -3.74
CA TYR A 63 5.57 -10.23 -2.83
C TYR A 63 5.21 -10.44 -1.36
N GLY A 64 3.91 -10.39 -1.03
CA GLY A 64 3.42 -10.71 0.32
C GLY A 64 3.73 -12.16 0.73
N SER A 65 3.57 -13.11 -0.19
CA SER A 65 3.83 -14.53 0.03
C SER A 65 5.32 -14.86 0.17
N MET A 66 6.21 -14.01 -0.35
CA MET A 66 7.67 -14.24 -0.31
C MET A 66 8.22 -14.38 1.11
N LEU A 67 7.62 -13.72 2.11
CA LEU A 67 8.06 -13.82 3.50
C LEU A 67 8.05 -15.26 4.03
N SER A 68 7.04 -16.05 3.64
CA SER A 68 6.94 -17.45 4.02
C SER A 68 7.83 -18.39 3.20
N LEU A 69 8.29 -17.93 2.03
CA LEU A 69 9.14 -18.70 1.13
C LEU A 69 10.64 -18.48 1.36
N ILE A 70 11.01 -17.38 2.01
CA ILE A 70 12.40 -17.04 2.32
C ILE A 70 12.88 -17.78 3.57
N SER A 71 12.01 -17.93 4.59
CA SER A 71 12.37 -18.59 5.85
C SER A 71 11.18 -19.30 6.47
N ASP A 72 11.44 -20.47 7.07
CA ASP A 72 10.47 -21.21 7.90
C ASP A 72 10.47 -20.75 9.36
N ASP A 73 11.52 -20.06 9.80
CA ASP A 73 11.63 -19.57 11.17
C ASP A 73 10.71 -18.37 11.42
N PRO A 74 9.79 -18.44 12.39
CA PRO A 74 8.89 -17.35 12.75
C PRO A 74 9.60 -16.05 13.16
N ILE A 75 10.80 -16.15 13.77
CA ILE A 75 11.58 -14.99 14.22
C ILE A 75 12.14 -14.26 13.02
N GLN A 76 12.74 -14.99 12.07
CA GLN A 76 13.26 -14.41 10.84
C GLN A 76 12.15 -13.78 9.99
N ARG A 77 10.98 -14.42 9.89
CA ARG A 77 9.81 -13.82 9.21
C ARG A 77 9.36 -12.50 9.86
N ALA A 78 9.37 -12.43 11.19
CA ALA A 78 9.05 -11.20 11.91
C ALA A 78 10.07 -10.08 11.60
N GLN A 79 11.37 -10.39 11.56
CA GLN A 79 12.42 -9.45 11.18
C GLN A 79 12.25 -8.96 9.74
N LEU A 80 12.03 -9.87 8.78
CA LEU A 80 11.77 -9.51 7.37
C LEU A 80 10.54 -8.61 7.23
N SER A 81 9.47 -8.90 7.98
CA SER A 81 8.27 -8.05 8.03
C SER A 81 8.57 -6.66 8.58
N THR A 82 9.42 -6.55 9.61
CA THR A 82 9.84 -5.27 10.17
C THR A 82 10.63 -4.45 9.15
N PHE A 83 11.62 -5.05 8.47
CA PHE A 83 12.37 -4.35 7.41
C PHE A 83 11.48 -3.91 6.25
N ARG A 84 10.51 -4.75 5.86
CA ARG A 84 9.50 -4.38 4.86
C ARG A 84 8.69 -3.16 5.29
N SER A 85 8.27 -3.11 6.56
CA SER A 85 7.53 -1.97 7.11
C SER A 85 8.37 -0.70 7.13
N ILE A 86 9.64 -0.79 7.56
CA ILE A 86 10.59 0.35 7.56
C ILE A 86 10.78 0.88 6.13
N GLY A 87 10.97 -0.02 5.14
CA GLY A 87 11.10 0.36 3.75
C GLY A 87 9.84 1.04 3.19
N SER A 88 8.67 0.53 3.52
CA SER A 88 7.37 1.12 3.15
C SER A 88 7.19 2.52 3.75
N MET A 89 7.54 2.69 5.03
CA MET A 89 7.48 3.99 5.72
C MET A 89 8.48 4.99 5.11
N GLY A 90 9.72 4.54 4.83
CA GLY A 90 10.73 5.38 4.20
C GLY A 90 10.29 5.83 2.79
N GLY A 91 9.75 4.93 1.99
CA GLY A 91 9.17 5.25 0.68
C GLY A 91 8.00 6.24 0.80
N GLY A 92 7.09 6.01 1.75
CA GLY A 92 5.96 6.90 2.01
C GLY A 92 6.38 8.32 2.44
N LEU A 93 7.41 8.43 3.29
CA LEU A 93 8.00 9.72 3.68
C LEU A 93 8.55 10.48 2.48
N LEU A 94 9.40 9.82 1.68
CA LEU A 94 10.03 10.45 0.52
C LEU A 94 8.98 10.91 -0.50
N THR A 95 8.02 10.06 -0.84
CA THR A 95 6.97 10.40 -1.80
C THR A 95 6.02 11.46 -1.26
N GLY A 96 5.59 11.34 -0.01
CA GLY A 96 4.67 12.29 0.62
C GLY A 96 5.26 13.70 0.77
N MET A 97 6.58 13.81 0.92
CA MET A 97 7.27 15.09 1.01
C MET A 97 7.61 15.68 -0.36
N LEU A 98 8.23 14.88 -1.23
CA LEU A 98 8.79 15.37 -2.49
C LEU A 98 7.70 15.68 -3.52
N ILE A 99 6.68 14.82 -3.62
CA ILE A 99 5.67 14.95 -4.66
C ILE A 99 4.93 16.29 -4.55
N PRO A 100 4.32 16.67 -3.41
CA PRO A 100 3.60 17.95 -3.31
C PRO A 100 4.47 19.18 -3.58
N VAL A 101 5.75 19.14 -3.19
CA VAL A 101 6.68 20.27 -3.42
C VAL A 101 6.97 20.47 -4.90
N ILE A 102 7.03 19.38 -5.67
CA ILE A 102 7.43 19.43 -7.08
C ILE A 102 6.22 19.69 -7.97
N ILE A 103 5.05 19.08 -7.69
CA ILE A 103 3.88 19.16 -8.58
C ILE A 103 3.06 20.45 -8.44
N TYR A 104 3.14 21.11 -7.27
CA TYR A 104 2.40 22.37 -7.06
C TYR A 104 3.28 23.59 -7.31
N ASP A 105 2.73 24.54 -8.07
CA ASP A 105 3.34 25.84 -8.27
C ASP A 105 3.18 26.73 -7.01
N ASN A 106 3.87 27.90 -7.01
CA ASN A 106 3.72 28.90 -5.94
C ASN A 106 2.31 29.50 -5.87
N GLN A 107 1.55 29.38 -6.96
CA GLN A 107 0.13 29.77 -7.04
C GLN A 107 -0.84 28.65 -6.64
N ASN A 108 -0.33 27.53 -6.10
CA ASN A 108 -1.10 26.34 -5.72
C ASN A 108 -1.80 25.62 -6.89
N ASN A 109 -1.34 25.85 -8.12
CA ASN A 109 -1.84 25.15 -9.31
C ASN A 109 -1.06 23.86 -9.51
N LEU A 110 -1.77 22.79 -9.89
CA LEU A 110 -1.19 21.50 -10.19
C LEU A 110 -0.62 21.50 -11.62
N ARG A 111 0.66 21.16 -11.75
CA ARG A 111 1.35 21.04 -13.06
C ARG A 111 1.29 19.60 -13.55
N GLY A 112 0.38 19.33 -14.49
CA GLY A 112 0.16 17.98 -15.03
C GLY A 112 1.40 17.34 -15.68
N GLU A 113 2.21 18.16 -16.41
CA GLU A 113 3.44 17.67 -17.03
C GLU A 113 4.48 17.17 -16.01
N GLN A 114 4.62 17.90 -14.90
CA GLN A 114 5.52 17.50 -13.82
C GLN A 114 5.03 16.23 -13.12
N MET A 115 3.71 16.06 -13.00
CA MET A 115 3.11 14.84 -12.46
C MET A 115 3.48 13.60 -13.30
N PHE A 116 3.43 13.71 -14.63
CA PHE A 116 3.84 12.64 -15.54
C PHE A 116 5.32 12.30 -15.38
N VAL A 117 6.20 13.32 -15.37
CA VAL A 117 7.64 13.12 -15.22
C VAL A 117 7.97 12.44 -13.89
N ILE A 118 7.34 12.87 -12.79
CA ILE A 118 7.54 12.25 -11.47
C ILE A 118 7.03 10.81 -11.47
N ALA A 119 5.85 10.54 -12.03
CA ALA A 119 5.32 9.18 -12.12
C ALA A 119 6.28 8.25 -12.89
N LEU A 120 6.87 8.74 -13.97
CA LEU A 120 7.87 8.02 -14.74
C LEU A 120 9.14 7.75 -13.92
N ILE A 121 9.69 8.77 -13.27
CA ILE A 121 10.90 8.64 -12.43
C ILE A 121 10.66 7.64 -11.30
N MET A 122 9.54 7.77 -10.57
CA MET A 122 9.18 6.86 -9.49
C MET A 122 8.92 5.44 -9.99
N GLY A 123 8.32 5.30 -11.18
CA GLY A 123 8.13 4.01 -11.84
C GLY A 123 9.46 3.33 -12.15
N VAL A 124 10.43 4.06 -12.71
CA VAL A 124 11.78 3.54 -13.02
C VAL A 124 12.52 3.17 -11.73
N ILE A 125 12.50 4.01 -10.70
CA ILE A 125 13.09 3.70 -9.38
C ILE A 125 12.46 2.42 -8.81
N GLY A 126 11.14 2.32 -8.84
CA GLY A 126 10.42 1.12 -8.41
C GLY A 126 10.84 -0.13 -9.17
N LEU A 127 10.97 -0.02 -10.49
CA LEU A 127 11.42 -1.13 -11.36
C LEU A 127 12.84 -1.58 -11.02
N VAL A 128 13.76 -0.65 -10.76
CA VAL A 128 15.13 -0.95 -10.32
C VAL A 128 15.11 -1.65 -8.96
N CYS A 129 14.32 -1.16 -8.01
CA CYS A 129 14.17 -1.78 -6.69
C CYS A 129 13.59 -3.20 -6.79
N PHE A 130 12.55 -3.41 -7.59
CA PHE A 130 12.00 -4.75 -7.85
C PHE A 130 13.03 -5.67 -8.54
N ARG A 131 13.79 -5.15 -9.49
CA ARG A 131 14.87 -5.91 -10.14
C ARG A 131 15.92 -6.34 -9.14
N PHE A 132 16.37 -5.43 -8.29
CA PHE A 132 17.33 -5.71 -7.22
C PHE A 132 16.80 -6.79 -6.27
N MET A 133 15.54 -6.68 -5.85
CA MET A 133 14.88 -7.67 -5.00
C MET A 133 14.82 -9.03 -5.68
N VAL A 134 14.34 -9.11 -6.92
CA VAL A 134 14.18 -10.38 -7.67
C VAL A 134 15.53 -11.07 -7.90
N THR A 135 16.61 -10.31 -8.13
CA THR A 135 17.94 -10.89 -8.39
C THR A 135 18.61 -11.40 -7.12
N ASN A 136 18.42 -10.72 -6.00
CA ASN A 136 19.11 -11.03 -4.74
C ASN A 136 18.31 -11.96 -3.81
N THR A 137 17.01 -12.14 -4.04
CA THR A 137 16.19 -13.01 -3.21
C THR A 137 16.35 -14.47 -3.62
N LYS A 138 16.78 -15.29 -2.67
CA LYS A 138 16.83 -16.76 -2.80
C LYS A 138 15.65 -17.35 -2.04
N VAL A 139 14.80 -18.10 -2.73
CA VAL A 139 13.75 -18.91 -2.12
C VAL A 139 14.41 -20.13 -1.50
N ARG A 140 14.27 -20.29 -0.19
CA ARG A 140 14.92 -21.38 0.58
C ARG A 140 13.96 -22.51 0.90
N VAL A 141 12.66 -22.20 0.98
CA VAL A 141 11.63 -23.20 1.23
C VAL A 141 11.32 -23.89 -0.09
N ASP A 142 11.59 -25.19 -0.18
CA ASP A 142 11.24 -25.99 -1.34
C ASP A 142 9.72 -26.02 -1.51
N THR A 143 9.24 -25.24 -2.45
CA THR A 143 7.85 -25.26 -2.92
C THR A 143 7.59 -26.37 -3.93
N THR A 144 8.40 -27.40 -3.97
CA THR A 144 8.00 -28.69 -4.54
C THR A 144 6.97 -29.34 -3.60
N ILE A 145 5.88 -28.60 -3.35
CA ILE A 145 4.62 -29.27 -3.09
C ILE A 145 4.39 -30.06 -4.38
N THR A 146 4.73 -31.33 -4.33
CA THR A 146 4.20 -32.32 -5.24
C THR A 146 2.74 -31.97 -5.41
N LEU A 147 2.38 -31.39 -6.53
CA LEU A 147 0.99 -31.33 -6.97
C LEU A 147 0.59 -32.80 -6.96
N LYS A 148 -0.07 -33.24 -5.88
CA LYS A 148 -0.77 -34.52 -5.91
C LYS A 148 -1.69 -34.40 -7.10
N GLU A 149 -1.50 -35.24 -8.09
CA GLU A 149 -2.33 -35.28 -9.31
C GLU A 149 -3.81 -35.41 -8.98
N ASP A 150 -4.14 -35.77 -7.74
CA ASP A 150 -5.48 -35.90 -7.16
C ASP A 150 -5.95 -34.67 -6.37
N ALA A 151 -5.31 -33.50 -6.47
CA ALA A 151 -5.83 -32.32 -5.80
C ALA A 151 -7.19 -31.93 -6.41
N PRO A 152 -8.28 -31.88 -5.62
CA PRO A 152 -9.59 -31.55 -6.12
C PRO A 152 -9.54 -30.18 -6.81
N LYS A 153 -10.14 -30.08 -8.01
CA LYS A 153 -10.19 -28.84 -8.77
C LYS A 153 -10.64 -27.70 -7.86
N PHE A 154 -9.81 -26.66 -7.78
CA PHE A 154 -10.09 -25.48 -6.93
C PHE A 154 -11.42 -24.85 -7.35
N ASN A 155 -12.40 -24.94 -6.46
CA ASN A 155 -13.71 -24.32 -6.68
C ASN A 155 -13.78 -23.02 -5.89
N VAL A 156 -13.73 -21.89 -6.62
CA VAL A 156 -13.75 -20.54 -6.04
C VAL A 156 -14.97 -20.31 -5.15
N MET A 157 -16.14 -20.80 -5.58
CA MET A 157 -17.40 -20.61 -4.83
C MET A 157 -17.36 -21.36 -3.49
N LYS A 158 -16.83 -22.59 -3.48
CA LYS A 158 -16.68 -23.37 -2.24
C LYS A 158 -15.67 -22.74 -1.30
N ALA A 159 -14.56 -22.21 -1.85
CA ALA A 159 -13.55 -21.49 -1.04
C ALA A 159 -14.13 -20.21 -0.44
N PHE A 160 -14.88 -19.44 -1.21
CA PHE A 160 -15.55 -18.22 -0.76
C PHE A 160 -16.60 -18.51 0.32
N ASN A 161 -17.42 -19.55 0.13
CA ASN A 161 -18.41 -19.97 1.13
C ASN A 161 -17.74 -20.40 2.44
N ASN A 162 -16.66 -21.19 2.36
CA ASN A 162 -15.88 -21.58 3.54
C ASN A 162 -15.25 -20.37 4.24
N PHE A 163 -14.80 -19.36 3.49
CA PHE A 163 -14.26 -18.12 4.04
C PHE A 163 -15.32 -17.34 4.83
N ILE A 164 -16.52 -17.14 4.28
CA ILE A 164 -17.60 -16.39 4.94
C ILE A 164 -18.04 -17.08 6.24
N HIS A 165 -18.05 -18.41 6.28
CA HIS A 165 -18.41 -19.16 7.49
C HIS A 165 -17.30 -19.18 8.55
N ASN A 166 -16.08 -18.78 8.19
CA ASN A 166 -14.97 -18.70 9.12
C ASN A 166 -14.90 -17.30 9.76
N ARG A 167 -15.61 -17.12 10.90
CA ARG A 167 -15.67 -15.84 11.62
C ARG A 167 -14.31 -15.19 11.91
N PRO A 168 -13.29 -15.92 12.40
CA PRO A 168 -11.94 -15.34 12.58
C PRO A 168 -11.32 -14.81 11.28
N ALA A 169 -11.48 -15.53 10.16
CA ALA A 169 -10.94 -15.09 8.88
C ALA A 169 -11.65 -13.84 8.36
N VAL A 170 -12.98 -13.78 8.47
CA VAL A 170 -13.78 -12.61 8.10
C VAL A 170 -13.37 -11.40 8.95
N GLY A 171 -13.27 -11.57 10.28
CA GLY A 171 -12.85 -10.49 11.19
C GLY A 171 -11.44 -9.99 10.88
N ALA A 172 -10.49 -10.88 10.63
CA ALA A 172 -9.11 -10.55 10.27
C ALA A 172 -9.00 -9.83 8.91
N THR A 173 -10.00 -9.97 8.04
CA THR A 173 -10.05 -9.27 6.75
C THR A 173 -10.77 -7.93 6.84
N LEU A 174 -11.91 -7.89 7.55
CA LEU A 174 -12.71 -6.66 7.66
C LEU A 174 -12.02 -5.57 8.50
N ALA A 175 -11.31 -5.95 9.57
CA ALA A 175 -10.64 -4.98 10.43
C ALA A 175 -9.56 -4.15 9.69
N PRO A 176 -8.63 -4.74 8.93
CA PRO A 176 -7.69 -3.97 8.10
C PRO A 176 -8.41 -3.12 7.04
N ILE A 177 -9.46 -3.64 6.39
CA ILE A 177 -10.21 -2.87 5.39
C ILE A 177 -10.78 -1.60 6.01
N ALA A 178 -11.47 -1.70 7.15
CA ALA A 178 -12.01 -0.55 7.87
C ALA A 178 -10.91 0.45 8.27
N THR A 179 -9.77 -0.06 8.76
CA THR A 179 -8.62 0.78 9.14
C THR A 179 -8.04 1.53 7.94
N PHE A 180 -7.89 0.86 6.79
CA PHE A 180 -7.38 1.49 5.58
C PHE A 180 -8.35 2.53 5.01
N ILE A 181 -9.66 2.25 5.00
CA ILE A 181 -10.67 3.24 4.57
C ILE A 181 -10.58 4.49 5.44
N GLY A 182 -10.53 4.35 6.77
CA GLY A 182 -10.38 5.47 7.68
C GLY A 182 -9.09 6.26 7.47
N MET A 183 -7.97 5.57 7.35
CA MET A 183 -6.64 6.17 7.21
C MET A 183 -6.47 6.90 5.87
N TYR A 184 -6.82 6.27 4.76
CA TYR A 184 -6.74 6.89 3.44
C TYR A 184 -7.80 7.98 3.24
N GLY A 185 -9.01 7.78 3.76
CA GLY A 185 -10.06 8.78 3.73
C GLY A 185 -9.65 10.06 4.48
N ALA A 186 -9.13 9.93 5.70
CA ALA A 186 -8.62 11.06 6.47
C ALA A 186 -7.44 11.76 5.78
N SER A 187 -6.52 11.00 5.18
CA SER A 187 -5.38 11.56 4.44
C SER A 187 -5.84 12.37 3.22
N THR A 188 -6.76 11.84 2.43
CA THR A 188 -7.30 12.51 1.24
C THR A 188 -8.09 13.76 1.62
N ALA A 189 -8.95 13.66 2.64
CA ALA A 189 -9.70 14.80 3.16
C ALA A 189 -8.76 15.91 3.66
N GLY A 190 -7.68 15.52 4.35
CA GLY A 190 -6.62 16.45 4.79
C GLY A 190 -5.97 17.19 3.62
N GLN A 191 -5.60 16.48 2.56
CA GLN A 191 -5.01 17.12 1.36
C GLN A 191 -5.96 18.12 0.72
N ILE A 192 -7.24 17.77 0.55
CA ILE A 192 -8.27 18.65 0.01
C ILE A 192 -8.43 19.89 0.90
N LEU A 193 -8.44 19.72 2.22
CA LEU A 193 -8.53 20.83 3.18
C LEU A 193 -7.36 21.82 3.02
N PHE A 194 -6.14 21.33 2.94
CA PHE A 194 -4.95 22.17 2.75
C PHE A 194 -4.96 22.89 1.39
N GLN A 195 -5.44 22.24 0.35
CA GLN A 195 -5.54 22.84 -0.98
C GLN A 195 -6.67 23.87 -1.08
N ALA A 196 -7.89 23.51 -0.64
CA ALA A 196 -9.09 24.32 -0.85
C ALA A 196 -9.25 25.43 0.20
N TYR A 197 -9.05 25.11 1.48
CA TYR A 197 -9.28 26.04 2.58
C TYR A 197 -8.05 26.87 2.92
N PHE A 198 -6.90 26.24 3.12
CA PHE A 198 -5.65 26.95 3.44
C PHE A 198 -4.91 27.49 2.20
N LYS A 199 -5.37 27.14 1.00
CA LYS A 199 -4.76 27.56 -0.27
C LYS A 199 -3.25 27.30 -0.36
N ASN A 200 -2.77 26.27 0.35
CA ASN A 200 -1.36 25.90 0.39
C ASN A 200 -1.20 24.37 0.45
N ALA A 201 -1.20 23.75 -0.72
CA ALA A 201 -1.05 22.30 -0.83
C ALA A 201 0.34 21.81 -0.39
N LYS A 202 1.40 22.64 -0.47
CA LYS A 202 2.76 22.26 -0.04
C LYS A 202 2.83 21.97 1.45
N ILE A 203 2.03 22.65 2.27
CA ILE A 203 1.98 22.41 3.72
C ILE A 203 1.44 21.02 4.03
N SER A 204 0.58 20.44 3.19
CA SER A 204 0.06 19.08 3.40
C SER A 204 1.18 18.03 3.47
N GLY A 205 2.25 18.21 2.68
CA GLY A 205 3.43 17.37 2.72
C GLY A 205 4.17 17.45 4.06
N ILE A 206 4.33 18.67 4.61
CA ILE A 206 4.98 18.89 5.91
C ILE A 206 4.17 18.26 7.05
N VAL A 207 2.86 18.44 7.03
CA VAL A 207 1.96 17.83 8.04
C VAL A 207 1.97 16.30 7.93
N GLY A 208 2.00 15.77 6.71
CA GLY A 208 2.20 14.35 6.47
C GLY A 208 3.50 13.82 7.09
N MET A 209 4.61 14.56 6.93
CA MET A 209 5.89 14.20 7.57
C MET A 209 5.77 14.12 9.10
N ILE A 210 5.15 15.11 9.73
CA ILE A 210 4.98 15.14 11.20
C ILE A 210 4.23 13.89 11.66
N SER A 211 3.20 13.47 10.93
CA SER A 211 2.45 12.24 11.21
C SER A 211 3.33 10.99 11.13
N TYR A 212 4.21 10.88 10.12
CA TYR A 212 5.16 9.77 10.01
C TYR A 212 6.22 9.79 11.10
N PHE A 213 6.72 10.96 11.52
CA PHE A 213 7.64 11.07 12.65
C PHE A 213 7.02 10.53 13.94
N GLY A 214 5.74 10.82 14.18
CA GLY A 214 4.99 10.24 15.30
C GLY A 214 5.06 8.71 15.29
N VAL A 215 4.83 8.08 14.14
CA VAL A 215 4.92 6.61 14.01
C VAL A 215 6.33 6.10 14.32
N PHE A 216 7.39 6.76 13.84
CA PHE A 216 8.77 6.38 14.13
C PHE A 216 9.10 6.43 15.62
N ILE A 217 8.70 7.49 16.30
CA ILE A 217 8.96 7.68 17.73
C ILE A 217 8.20 6.64 18.57
N PHE A 218 6.94 6.38 18.24
CA PHE A 218 6.10 5.47 19.02
C PHE A 218 6.25 3.99 18.66
N SER A 219 6.78 3.65 17.49
CA SER A 219 6.97 2.27 17.02
C SER A 219 7.73 1.36 18.00
N PRO A 220 8.85 1.77 18.65
CA PRO A 220 9.55 0.95 19.64
C PRO A 220 8.72 0.64 20.88
N PHE A 221 7.82 1.57 21.27
CA PHE A 221 6.95 1.39 22.42
C PHE A 221 5.83 0.37 22.17
N VAL A 222 5.37 0.26 20.94
CA VAL A 222 4.34 -0.71 20.54
C VAL A 222 4.80 -2.14 20.85
N SER A 223 6.06 -2.47 20.59
CA SER A 223 6.61 -3.79 20.90
C SER A 223 6.54 -4.11 22.40
N ARG A 224 6.82 -3.13 23.26
CA ARG A 224 6.74 -3.29 24.71
C ARG A 224 5.31 -3.44 25.19
N ILE A 225 4.39 -2.66 24.63
CA ILE A 225 2.94 -2.72 24.94
C ILE A 225 2.38 -4.08 24.55
N VAL A 226 2.68 -4.55 23.32
CA VAL A 226 2.23 -5.85 22.82
C VAL A 226 2.79 -7.02 23.64
N LYS A 227 4.05 -6.94 24.10
CA LYS A 227 4.62 -7.96 24.98
C LYS A 227 3.96 -8.00 26.36
N ARG A 228 3.52 -6.85 26.87
CA ARG A 228 2.94 -6.75 28.22
C ARG A 228 1.44 -7.05 28.27
N PHE A 229 0.68 -6.58 27.30
CA PHE A 229 -0.78 -6.61 27.29
C PHE A 229 -1.37 -7.59 26.27
N GLY A 230 -0.59 -8.06 25.32
CA GLY A 230 -1.06 -8.88 24.20
C GLY A 230 -1.44 -8.05 22.97
N LYS A 231 -1.51 -8.74 21.81
CA LYS A 231 -1.81 -8.08 20.53
C LYS A 231 -3.25 -7.57 20.46
N LYS A 232 -4.20 -8.37 20.98
CA LYS A 232 -5.63 -8.07 20.92
C LYS A 232 -5.96 -6.81 21.72
N GLU A 233 -5.51 -6.77 22.95
CA GLU A 233 -5.75 -5.65 23.88
C GLU A 233 -5.09 -4.37 23.39
N ALA A 234 -3.86 -4.46 22.88
CA ALA A 234 -3.14 -3.31 22.32
C ALA A 234 -3.87 -2.68 21.13
N VAL A 235 -4.38 -3.51 20.20
CA VAL A 235 -5.15 -3.03 19.03
C VAL A 235 -6.49 -2.45 19.45
N THR A 236 -7.22 -3.12 20.37
CA THR A 236 -8.51 -2.65 20.85
C THR A 236 -8.39 -1.32 21.58
N PHE A 237 -7.43 -1.20 22.49
CA PHE A 237 -7.17 0.05 23.21
C PHE A 237 -6.80 1.19 22.27
N GLY A 238 -5.88 0.95 21.33
CA GLY A 238 -5.49 1.94 20.33
C GLY A 238 -6.67 2.41 19.48
N SER A 239 -7.54 1.50 19.05
CA SER A 239 -8.75 1.81 18.28
C SER A 239 -9.73 2.65 19.07
N VAL A 240 -9.97 2.31 20.35
CA VAL A 240 -10.88 3.07 21.24
C VAL A 240 -10.33 4.48 21.47
N VAL A 241 -9.05 4.63 21.77
CA VAL A 241 -8.42 5.96 21.93
C VAL A 241 -8.54 6.78 20.66
N CYS A 242 -8.30 6.18 19.50
CA CYS A 242 -8.44 6.86 18.20
C CYS A 242 -9.88 7.33 17.96
N CYS A 243 -10.87 6.48 18.23
CA CYS A 243 -12.27 6.84 18.11
C CYS A 243 -12.67 7.98 19.07
N LEU A 244 -12.22 7.93 20.33
CA LEU A 244 -12.50 8.98 21.31
C LEU A 244 -11.88 10.33 20.92
N LEU A 245 -10.65 10.33 20.42
CA LEU A 245 -9.99 11.55 19.94
C LEU A 245 -10.71 12.13 18.71
N TYR A 246 -11.20 11.28 17.81
CA TYR A 246 -11.90 11.72 16.62
C TYR A 246 -13.31 12.25 16.92
N THR A 247 -13.99 11.72 17.96
CA THR A 247 -15.32 12.15 18.37
C THR A 247 -15.30 13.27 19.42
N SER A 248 -14.11 13.65 19.93
CA SER A 248 -13.96 14.75 20.89
C SER A 248 -14.41 16.07 20.24
N PRO A 249 -15.40 16.79 20.82
CA PRO A 249 -15.88 18.04 20.27
C PRO A 249 -14.76 19.08 20.22
N SER A 250 -14.65 19.74 19.06
CA SER A 250 -13.70 20.84 18.88
C SER A 250 -13.96 21.95 19.92
N PRO A 251 -12.93 22.65 20.42
CA PRO A 251 -13.15 23.82 21.29
C PRO A 251 -14.08 24.87 20.71
N ARG A 252 -14.23 24.93 19.40
CA ARG A 252 -15.18 25.83 18.69
C ARG A 252 -16.64 25.39 18.80
N ASP A 253 -16.92 24.12 19.04
CA ASP A 253 -18.30 23.65 19.20
C ASP A 253 -18.87 23.92 20.61
N ARG A 254 -18.01 24.29 21.56
CA ARG A 254 -18.41 24.68 22.93
C ARG A 254 -18.83 26.13 23.04
N THR A 255 -18.63 26.94 22.01
CA THR A 255 -18.91 28.39 22.01
C THR A 255 -20.07 28.79 21.10
N ARG A 256 -20.87 27.83 20.66
CA ARG A 256 -22.14 28.08 19.95
C ARG A 256 -23.34 27.67 20.77
#